data_0e89f5dab6fcfb2822e8066534129726
#
_entry.id   0e89f5dab6fcfb2822e8066534129726
#
_cell.length_a   1.000
_cell.length_b   1.000
_cell.length_c   1.000
_cell.angle_alpha   90.00
_cell.angle_beta   90.00
_cell.angle_gamma   90.00
#
_symmetry.space_group_name_H-M   'P 1'
#
loop_
_entity.id
_entity.type
_entity.pdbx_description
1 polymer ?
#
loop_
_entity_poly.entity_id
_entity_poly.type
_entity_poly.pdbx_seq_one_letter_code
_entity_poly.pdbx_strand_id
1 'polypeptide(L)'
;MMQIWNPWHGCRKYSEGCDHCYMYYLDTQRDRDGSEIYKTKTNFNLPLKKDRQGNYKIQSGTLLHVCMTSDFFLEEADKWREEVWDMIRQRLDVTFWIQTKRAERIAEHLPKDWGDGWENVILCVTTENQKRADERLPILLDIPAKHTAFMCAPILSEIHAEQYLATGQFERVLADGENYDGTRPCRYEWIKSLHDQCEYANVEFDFIGTGNIFIKDGKAYRIPKAYQRVQAQRSGLSYPSRNTDIPMQPKCRFCKRKNSCNGCNWCGKCD
;
A
#
# COMPACT_ATOMS: atom_id res chain seq x y z
N MET A 1 1.24 -13.95 -3.90
CA MET A 1 0.04 -13.33 -3.27
C MET A 1 0.53 -12.51 -2.10
N MET A 2 0.07 -11.27 -1.93
CA MET A 2 0.41 -10.42 -0.78
C MET A 2 0.00 -11.11 0.52
N GLN A 3 0.93 -11.28 1.47
CA GLN A 3 0.62 -11.82 2.79
C GLN A 3 0.31 -10.68 3.75
N ILE A 4 -0.72 -10.84 4.57
CA ILE A 4 -1.26 -9.81 5.45
C ILE A 4 -1.36 -10.34 6.88
N TRP A 5 -0.94 -9.49 7.82
CA TRP A 5 -1.12 -9.70 9.23
C TRP A 5 -1.88 -8.53 9.85
N ASN A 6 -3.06 -8.81 10.35
CA ASN A 6 -3.87 -7.84 11.10
C ASN A 6 -3.95 -8.29 12.56
N PRO A 7 -3.05 -7.83 13.44
CA PRO A 7 -3.11 -8.14 14.87
C PRO A 7 -4.35 -7.55 15.55
N TRP A 8 -4.84 -6.45 15.02
CA TRP A 8 -6.14 -5.86 15.38
C TRP A 8 -6.91 -5.48 14.13
N HIS A 9 -8.18 -5.19 14.29
CA HIS A 9 -9.10 -4.77 13.24
C HIS A 9 -9.86 -3.53 13.68
N GLY A 10 -10.39 -2.78 12.71
CA GLY A 10 -11.07 -1.51 12.92
C GLY A 10 -10.10 -0.33 12.96
N CYS A 11 -10.59 0.86 12.61
CA CYS A 11 -9.77 2.04 12.49
C CYS A 11 -10.57 3.31 12.82
N ARG A 12 -9.88 4.43 13.04
CA ARG A 12 -10.44 5.78 13.03
C ARG A 12 -10.05 6.47 11.73
N LYS A 13 -11.02 7.08 11.05
CA LYS A 13 -10.72 7.92 9.90
C LYS A 13 -9.82 9.07 10.33
N TYR A 14 -8.81 9.38 9.54
CA TYR A 14 -7.78 10.33 9.89
C TYR A 14 -7.63 11.48 8.89
N SER A 15 -7.69 11.18 7.61
CA SER A 15 -7.51 12.14 6.53
C SER A 15 -8.44 11.83 5.35
N GLU A 16 -8.42 12.65 4.33
CA GLU A 16 -9.26 12.56 3.13
C GLU A 16 -9.16 11.18 2.44
N GLY A 17 -7.99 10.52 2.54
CA GLY A 17 -7.81 9.17 2.03
C GLY A 17 -8.59 8.09 2.79
N CYS A 18 -9.23 8.44 3.90
CA CYS A 18 -10.09 7.53 4.66
C CYS A 18 -11.58 7.63 4.29
N ASP A 19 -11.99 8.60 3.44
CA ASP A 19 -13.41 8.83 3.12
C ASP A 19 -14.06 7.61 2.48
N HIS A 20 -13.37 7.01 1.49
CA HIS A 20 -13.79 5.81 0.75
C HIS A 20 -12.91 4.60 1.08
N CYS A 21 -12.54 4.45 2.36
CA CYS A 21 -11.67 3.37 2.79
C CYS A 21 -12.31 2.00 2.54
N TYR A 22 -11.59 1.14 1.84
CA TYR A 22 -12.04 -0.22 1.48
C TYR A 22 -12.37 -1.09 2.71
N MET A 23 -11.72 -0.87 3.84
CA MET A 23 -11.98 -1.61 5.06
C MET A 23 -13.39 -1.32 5.58
N TYR A 24 -13.77 -0.04 5.70
CA TYR A 24 -15.12 0.35 6.09
C TYR A 24 -16.16 -0.18 5.12
N TYR A 25 -15.91 -0.06 3.81
CA TYR A 25 -16.81 -0.62 2.79
C TYR A 25 -17.03 -2.12 2.96
N LEU A 26 -15.94 -2.89 3.12
CA LEU A 26 -16.03 -4.35 3.26
C LEU A 26 -16.67 -4.78 4.59
N ASP A 27 -16.50 -4.01 5.65
CA ASP A 27 -17.16 -4.27 6.94
C ASP A 27 -18.66 -4.01 6.85
N THR A 28 -19.08 -2.90 6.24
CA THR A 28 -20.50 -2.61 5.97
C THR A 28 -21.15 -3.73 5.16
N GLN A 29 -20.46 -4.29 4.15
CA GLN A 29 -20.96 -5.42 3.36
C GLN A 29 -21.12 -6.72 4.18
N ARG A 30 -20.59 -6.76 5.41
CA ARG A 30 -20.64 -7.92 6.33
C ARG A 30 -21.38 -7.60 7.62
N ASP A 31 -22.19 -6.54 7.62
CA ASP A 31 -22.94 -6.04 8.77
C ASP A 31 -22.03 -5.79 10.01
N ARG A 32 -20.82 -5.22 9.75
CA ARG A 32 -19.85 -4.86 10.77
C ARG A 32 -19.62 -3.37 10.80
N ASP A 33 -19.29 -2.85 11.99
CA ASP A 33 -18.83 -1.49 12.17
C ASP A 33 -17.30 -1.43 12.07
N GLY A 34 -16.76 -0.86 10.98
CA GLY A 34 -15.32 -0.67 10.80
C GLY A 34 -14.68 0.27 11.82
N SER A 35 -15.47 0.99 12.63
CA SER A 35 -14.98 1.79 13.74
C SER A 35 -14.85 1.00 15.06
N GLU A 36 -15.34 -0.24 15.13
CA GLU A 36 -15.13 -1.12 16.26
C GLU A 36 -13.70 -1.69 16.23
N ILE A 37 -12.87 -1.27 17.20
CA ILE A 37 -11.47 -1.65 17.27
C ILE A 37 -11.28 -2.77 18.27
N TYR A 38 -10.75 -3.89 17.79
CA TYR A 38 -10.53 -5.07 18.63
C TYR A 38 -9.28 -5.87 18.26
N LYS A 39 -8.67 -6.51 19.28
CA LYS A 39 -7.58 -7.47 19.11
C LYS A 39 -8.10 -8.72 18.41
N THR A 40 -7.46 -9.16 17.32
CA THR A 40 -7.92 -10.33 16.57
C THR A 40 -7.67 -11.62 17.35
N LYS A 41 -8.68 -12.48 17.48
CA LYS A 41 -8.56 -13.72 18.29
C LYS A 41 -7.64 -14.76 17.66
N THR A 42 -7.78 -14.96 16.35
CA THR A 42 -7.08 -16.04 15.64
C THR A 42 -5.78 -15.61 14.99
N ASN A 43 -5.63 -14.33 14.62
CA ASN A 43 -4.50 -13.86 13.82
C ASN A 43 -3.53 -12.97 14.59
N PHE A 44 -3.80 -12.67 15.85
CA PHE A 44 -2.94 -11.78 16.64
C PHE A 44 -1.48 -12.24 16.65
N ASN A 45 -1.24 -13.51 16.88
CA ASN A 45 0.11 -14.09 16.93
C ASN A 45 0.50 -14.85 15.64
N LEU A 46 -0.04 -14.45 14.49
CA LEU A 46 0.19 -15.12 13.21
C LEU A 46 1.68 -15.31 12.85
N PRO A 47 2.59 -14.33 13.07
CA PRO A 47 4.02 -14.51 12.76
C PRO A 47 4.67 -15.68 13.49
N LEU A 48 4.21 -15.98 14.71
CA LEU A 48 4.75 -17.05 15.56
C LEU A 48 3.99 -18.37 15.43
N LYS A 49 2.89 -18.41 14.65
CA LYS A 49 2.13 -19.65 14.47
C LYS A 49 2.88 -20.67 13.66
N LYS A 50 2.82 -21.89 14.16
CA LYS A 50 3.39 -23.08 13.50
C LYS A 50 2.28 -24.02 13.01
N ASP A 51 2.61 -24.80 12.02
CA ASP A 51 1.80 -25.92 11.55
C ASP A 51 2.00 -27.17 12.46
N ARG A 52 1.37 -28.28 12.09
CA ARG A 52 1.48 -29.54 12.84
C ARG A 52 2.88 -30.17 12.79
N GLN A 53 3.70 -29.77 11.82
CA GLN A 53 5.08 -30.25 11.63
C GLN A 53 6.10 -29.35 12.35
N GLY A 54 5.65 -28.26 13.01
CA GLY A 54 6.52 -27.32 13.71
C GLY A 54 7.07 -26.18 12.87
N ASN A 55 6.73 -26.08 11.58
CA ASN A 55 7.17 -25.02 10.69
C ASN A 55 6.31 -23.77 10.88
N TYR A 56 6.92 -22.58 10.79
CA TYR A 56 6.17 -21.34 10.80
C TYR A 56 5.21 -21.26 9.61
N LYS A 57 3.96 -20.81 9.86
CA LYS A 57 2.97 -20.58 8.81
C LYS A 57 3.37 -19.44 7.88
N ILE A 58 4.02 -18.41 8.42
CA ILE A 58 4.68 -17.37 7.62
C ILE A 58 6.09 -17.85 7.32
N GLN A 59 6.36 -18.08 6.04
CA GLN A 59 7.65 -18.60 5.58
C GLN A 59 8.76 -17.55 5.70
N SER A 60 9.98 -17.98 5.91
CA SER A 60 11.18 -17.13 5.83
C SER A 60 11.27 -16.42 4.49
N GLY A 61 11.75 -15.17 4.47
CA GLY A 61 11.84 -14.33 3.27
C GLY A 61 10.50 -13.71 2.85
N THR A 62 9.42 -13.89 3.60
CA THR A 62 8.12 -13.28 3.32
C THR A 62 8.14 -11.77 3.59
N LEU A 63 7.57 -10.98 2.68
CA LEU A 63 7.13 -9.60 2.95
C LEU A 63 5.70 -9.65 3.51
N LEU A 64 5.52 -9.28 4.77
CA LEU A 64 4.27 -9.34 5.52
C LEU A 64 3.73 -7.93 5.75
N HIS A 65 2.60 -7.61 5.12
CA HIS A 65 1.93 -6.31 5.32
C HIS A 65 1.15 -6.30 6.62
N VAL A 66 1.42 -5.32 7.48
CA VAL A 66 0.84 -5.24 8.83
C VAL A 66 -0.30 -4.21 8.86
N CYS A 67 -1.38 -4.54 9.56
CA CYS A 67 -2.54 -3.66 9.80
C CYS A 67 -3.24 -3.14 8.53
N MET A 68 -3.39 -3.99 7.52
CA MET A 68 -4.12 -3.62 6.29
C MET A 68 -5.62 -3.33 6.52
N THR A 69 -6.19 -3.75 7.67
CA THR A 69 -7.56 -3.43 8.08
C THR A 69 -7.62 -2.53 9.32
N SER A 70 -6.55 -1.77 9.55
CA SER A 70 -6.41 -0.81 10.65
C SER A 70 -5.28 0.17 10.33
N ASP A 71 -4.73 0.80 11.37
CA ASP A 71 -3.49 1.57 11.33
C ASP A 71 -2.58 1.07 12.46
N PHE A 72 -1.28 0.89 12.19
CA PHE A 72 -0.35 0.34 13.18
C PHE A 72 -0.17 1.27 14.38
N PHE A 73 -0.21 2.57 14.15
CA PHE A 73 -0.03 3.59 15.21
C PHE A 73 -1.34 4.18 15.72
N LEU A 74 -2.45 3.42 15.58
CA LEU A 74 -3.75 3.78 16.15
C LEU A 74 -3.67 3.81 17.69
N GLU A 75 -4.26 4.82 18.33
CA GLU A 75 -4.22 5.01 19.78
C GLU A 75 -4.82 3.83 20.57
N GLU A 76 -5.98 3.36 20.15
CA GLU A 76 -6.66 2.23 20.82
C GLU A 76 -5.85 0.93 20.78
N ALA A 77 -4.85 0.85 19.88
CA ALA A 77 -3.94 -0.30 19.76
C ALA A 77 -2.68 -0.20 20.63
N ASP A 78 -2.43 0.91 21.32
CA ASP A 78 -1.23 1.12 22.16
C ASP A 78 -1.04 -0.03 23.15
N LYS A 79 -2.11 -0.48 23.77
CA LYS A 79 -2.13 -1.59 24.73
C LYS A 79 -1.72 -2.96 24.15
N TRP A 80 -1.64 -3.10 22.82
CA TRP A 80 -1.27 -4.35 22.15
C TRP A 80 0.02 -4.23 21.35
N ARG A 81 0.51 -3.01 21.11
CA ARG A 81 1.60 -2.74 20.16
C ARG A 81 2.91 -3.33 20.66
N GLU A 82 3.19 -3.28 21.96
CA GLU A 82 4.41 -3.86 22.53
C GLU A 82 4.50 -5.37 22.26
N GLU A 83 3.39 -6.11 22.46
CA GLU A 83 3.34 -7.54 22.13
C GLU A 83 3.59 -7.80 20.63
N VAL A 84 3.17 -6.87 19.76
CA VAL A 84 3.37 -6.97 18.31
C VAL A 84 4.82 -6.71 17.95
N TRP A 85 5.46 -5.71 18.56
CA TRP A 85 6.89 -5.47 18.39
C TRP A 85 7.73 -6.69 18.83
N ASP A 86 7.36 -7.33 19.95
CA ASP A 86 8.02 -8.57 20.40
C ASP A 86 7.93 -9.72 19.38
N MET A 87 6.79 -9.84 18.70
CA MET A 87 6.64 -10.84 17.64
C MET A 87 7.48 -10.51 16.41
N ILE A 88 7.59 -9.24 16.04
CA ILE A 88 8.44 -8.77 14.93
C ILE A 88 9.91 -9.04 15.25
N ARG A 89 10.36 -8.75 16.47
CA ARG A 89 11.71 -8.99 16.96
C ARG A 89 12.11 -10.48 16.90
N GLN A 90 11.17 -11.40 17.10
CA GLN A 90 11.40 -12.83 17.05
C GLN A 90 11.48 -13.39 15.62
N ARG A 91 11.10 -12.62 14.59
CA ARG A 91 11.01 -13.08 13.21
C ARG A 91 11.88 -12.22 12.29
N LEU A 92 13.19 -12.23 12.55
CA LEU A 92 14.20 -11.53 11.74
C LEU A 92 14.28 -12.07 10.29
N ASP A 93 13.73 -13.24 10.07
CA ASP A 93 13.63 -13.91 8.76
C ASP A 93 12.43 -13.47 7.91
N VAL A 94 11.59 -12.56 8.44
CA VAL A 94 10.39 -12.01 7.79
C VAL A 94 10.51 -10.50 7.73
N THR A 95 10.24 -9.88 6.58
CA THR A 95 10.19 -8.43 6.46
C THR A 95 8.76 -7.93 6.74
N PHE A 96 8.64 -6.97 7.64
CA PHE A 96 7.35 -6.40 8.05
C PHE A 96 7.16 -5.02 7.41
N TRP A 97 6.16 -4.89 6.56
CA TRP A 97 5.73 -3.63 5.98
C TRP A 97 4.71 -2.96 6.90
N ILE A 98 5.13 -1.92 7.59
CA ILE A 98 4.29 -1.16 8.53
C ILE A 98 3.90 0.16 7.88
N GLN A 99 2.60 0.31 7.56
CA GLN A 99 2.10 1.56 6.97
C GLN A 99 1.16 2.30 7.91
N THR A 100 1.23 3.63 7.88
CA THR A 100 0.40 4.49 8.73
C THR A 100 0.05 5.81 8.04
N LYS A 101 -1.05 6.40 8.50
CA LYS A 101 -1.37 7.81 8.23
C LYS A 101 -1.01 8.73 9.42
N ARG A 102 -0.58 8.13 10.54
CA ARG A 102 -0.25 8.79 11.81
C ARG A 102 1.25 8.89 12.00
N ALA A 103 1.92 9.62 11.10
CA ALA A 103 3.37 9.75 11.10
C ALA A 103 3.88 10.34 12.43
N GLU A 104 3.14 11.29 13.00
CA GLU A 104 3.44 11.98 14.24
C GLU A 104 3.51 11.06 15.47
N ARG A 105 2.88 9.88 15.39
CA ARG A 105 2.88 8.91 16.49
C ARG A 105 4.02 7.89 16.40
N ILE A 106 4.76 7.84 15.29
CA ILE A 106 5.76 6.79 15.08
C ILE A 106 6.83 6.86 16.16
N ALA A 107 7.50 8.00 16.32
CA ALA A 107 8.66 8.15 17.19
C ALA A 107 8.40 7.72 18.64
N GLU A 108 7.25 8.11 19.19
CA GLU A 108 6.87 7.82 20.58
C GLU A 108 6.49 6.35 20.83
N HIS A 109 6.22 5.59 19.74
CA HIS A 109 5.71 4.22 19.83
C HIS A 109 6.64 3.18 19.20
N LEU A 110 7.87 3.57 18.90
CA LEU A 110 8.93 2.64 18.54
C LEU A 110 9.42 1.87 19.78
N PRO A 111 9.88 0.62 19.63
CA PRO A 111 10.43 -0.13 20.73
C PRO A 111 11.72 0.52 21.26
N LYS A 112 12.02 0.34 22.56
CA LYS A 112 13.18 0.97 23.22
C LYS A 112 14.53 0.59 22.60
N ASP A 113 14.61 -0.56 21.98
CA ASP A 113 15.79 -1.09 21.28
C ASP A 113 15.75 -0.84 19.77
N TRP A 114 14.94 0.12 19.32
CA TRP A 114 14.85 0.48 17.91
C TRP A 114 16.17 0.94 17.29
N GLY A 115 16.94 1.74 18.03
CA GLY A 115 18.23 2.29 17.56
C GLY A 115 18.11 3.02 16.23
N ASP A 116 18.93 2.64 15.26
CA ASP A 116 18.89 3.18 13.88
C ASP A 116 17.88 2.46 12.96
N GLY A 117 16.98 1.67 13.54
CA GLY A 117 15.99 0.88 12.81
C GLY A 117 16.33 -0.60 12.72
N TRP A 118 15.31 -1.43 12.56
CA TRP A 118 15.46 -2.88 12.40
C TRP A 118 15.51 -3.25 10.91
N GLU A 119 16.44 -4.16 10.56
CA GLU A 119 16.65 -4.64 9.19
C GLU A 119 15.41 -5.35 8.59
N ASN A 120 14.53 -5.85 9.42
CA ASN A 120 13.33 -6.55 9.00
C ASN A 120 12.06 -5.71 9.06
N VAL A 121 12.16 -4.38 9.19
CA VAL A 121 11.02 -3.47 9.24
C VAL A 121 11.15 -2.38 8.19
N ILE A 122 10.12 -2.22 7.38
CA ILE A 122 9.95 -1.09 6.47
C ILE A 122 8.89 -0.16 7.07
N LEU A 123 9.28 1.06 7.42
CA LEU A 123 8.33 2.10 7.82
C LEU A 123 7.79 2.81 6.58
N CYS A 124 6.47 2.88 6.47
CA CYS A 124 5.78 3.49 5.36
C CYS A 124 4.71 4.46 5.84
N VAL A 125 4.72 5.69 5.33
CA VAL A 125 3.61 6.62 5.53
C VAL A 125 2.75 6.72 4.29
N THR A 126 1.45 6.92 4.47
CA THR A 126 0.53 7.15 3.35
C THR A 126 0.42 8.64 3.07
N THR A 127 0.55 9.03 1.81
CA THR A 127 0.49 10.42 1.33
C THR A 127 -0.51 10.49 0.18
N GLU A 128 -1.74 10.86 0.47
CA GLU A 128 -2.81 10.84 -0.51
C GLU A 128 -2.87 12.07 -1.41
N ASN A 129 -2.26 13.18 -1.01
CA ASN A 129 -2.17 14.46 -1.72
C ASN A 129 -0.93 15.24 -1.25
N GLN A 130 -0.64 16.39 -1.90
CA GLN A 130 0.53 17.21 -1.57
C GLN A 130 0.56 17.62 -0.10
N LYS A 131 -0.59 18.08 0.44
CA LYS A 131 -0.67 18.47 1.85
C LYS A 131 -0.20 17.35 2.78
N ARG A 132 -0.64 16.12 2.54
CA ARG A 132 -0.26 14.98 3.38
C ARG A 132 1.18 14.52 3.14
N ALA A 133 1.71 14.74 1.94
CA ALA A 133 3.12 14.54 1.67
C ALA A 133 3.98 15.52 2.49
N ASP A 134 3.64 16.81 2.45
CA ASP A 134 4.37 17.86 3.17
C ASP A 134 4.27 17.73 4.69
N GLU A 135 3.17 17.17 5.20
CA GLU A 135 2.99 16.90 6.64
C GLU A 135 3.76 15.67 7.10
N ARG A 136 3.75 14.57 6.34
CA ARG A 136 4.19 13.25 6.85
C ARG A 136 5.58 12.83 6.41
N LEU A 137 6.02 13.24 5.20
CA LEU A 137 7.35 12.83 4.72
C LEU A 137 8.49 13.42 5.56
N PRO A 138 8.46 14.73 5.96
CA PRO A 138 9.49 15.26 6.86
C PRO A 138 9.56 14.50 8.18
N ILE A 139 8.40 14.17 8.77
CA ILE A 139 8.37 13.42 10.03
C ILE A 139 9.02 12.04 9.87
N LEU A 140 8.72 11.33 8.78
CA LEU A 140 9.32 10.01 8.55
C LEU A 140 10.82 10.11 8.30
N LEU A 141 11.29 11.16 7.61
CA LEU A 141 12.72 11.39 7.35
C LEU A 141 13.51 11.69 8.63
N ASP A 142 12.87 12.27 9.65
CA ASP A 142 13.49 12.53 10.96
C ASP A 142 13.56 11.27 11.85
N ILE A 143 12.91 10.17 11.46
CA ILE A 143 12.92 8.92 12.23
C ILE A 143 14.09 8.05 11.76
N PRO A 144 15.01 7.64 12.64
CA PRO A 144 16.04 6.67 12.28
C PRO A 144 15.38 5.36 11.84
N ALA A 145 15.60 4.95 10.60
CA ALA A 145 15.07 3.70 10.07
C ALA A 145 15.98 3.14 8.97
N LYS A 146 16.14 1.82 8.93
CA LYS A 146 16.91 1.13 7.89
C LYS A 146 16.22 1.17 6.54
N HIS A 147 14.90 1.03 6.56
CA HIS A 147 14.08 0.95 5.35
C HIS A 147 12.87 1.87 5.47
N THR A 148 12.75 2.81 4.55
CA THR A 148 11.61 3.72 4.48
C THR A 148 10.95 3.72 3.10
N ALA A 149 9.64 3.90 3.12
CA ALA A 149 8.82 4.01 1.92
C ALA A 149 7.68 5.01 2.13
N PHE A 150 7.07 5.47 1.07
CA PHE A 150 5.78 6.13 1.19
C PHE A 150 4.79 5.60 0.14
N MET A 151 3.51 5.74 0.44
CA MET A 151 2.44 5.20 -0.38
C MET A 151 1.40 6.26 -0.70
N CYS A 152 1.21 6.57 -1.97
CA CYS A 152 0.15 7.43 -2.48
C CYS A 152 -1.08 6.56 -2.79
N ALA A 153 -1.73 6.03 -1.74
CA ALA A 153 -2.86 5.13 -1.86
C ALA A 153 -3.96 5.43 -0.81
N PRO A 154 -5.06 6.04 -1.27
CA PRO A 154 -5.32 6.47 -2.64
C PRO A 154 -4.56 7.74 -3.01
N ILE A 155 -4.15 7.87 -4.28
CA ILE A 155 -3.68 9.15 -4.80
C ILE A 155 -4.87 10.02 -5.19
N LEU A 156 -4.94 11.24 -4.64
CA LEU A 156 -6.09 12.16 -4.77
C LEU A 156 -5.76 13.46 -5.50
N SER A 157 -4.48 13.77 -5.61
CA SER A 157 -3.96 14.91 -6.39
C SER A 157 -2.56 14.58 -6.92
N GLU A 158 -2.04 15.44 -7.75
CA GLU A 158 -0.61 15.43 -8.07
C GLU A 158 0.22 15.65 -6.80
N ILE A 159 1.39 14.99 -6.73
CA ILE A 159 2.33 15.05 -5.61
C ILE A 159 3.72 15.34 -6.18
N HIS A 160 4.32 16.43 -5.70
CA HIS A 160 5.69 16.83 -5.96
C HIS A 160 6.54 16.40 -4.78
N ALA A 161 7.27 15.29 -4.95
CA ALA A 161 8.04 14.64 -3.89
C ALA A 161 9.57 14.77 -4.14
N GLU A 162 10.01 15.53 -5.14
CA GLU A 162 11.40 15.61 -5.57
C GLU A 162 12.35 15.94 -4.42
N GLN A 163 11.99 16.92 -3.58
CA GLN A 163 12.80 17.32 -2.44
C GLN A 163 12.99 16.20 -1.41
N TYR A 164 11.96 15.37 -1.22
CA TYR A 164 12.00 14.25 -0.28
C TYR A 164 12.77 13.06 -0.87
N LEU A 165 12.57 12.78 -2.15
CA LEU A 165 13.30 11.73 -2.87
C LEU A 165 14.80 12.04 -2.97
N ALA A 166 15.17 13.32 -3.11
CA ALA A 166 16.55 13.77 -3.17
C ALA A 166 17.35 13.50 -1.89
N THR A 167 16.70 13.21 -0.76
CA THR A 167 17.38 12.80 0.48
C THR A 167 18.06 11.44 0.39
N GLY A 168 17.65 10.61 -0.57
CA GLY A 168 18.14 9.24 -0.75
C GLY A 168 17.71 8.25 0.33
N GLN A 169 16.81 8.65 1.23
CA GLN A 169 16.35 7.78 2.32
C GLN A 169 15.21 6.86 1.89
N PHE A 170 14.42 7.24 0.89
CA PHE A 170 13.32 6.40 0.41
C PHE A 170 13.79 5.35 -0.57
N GLU A 171 13.46 4.09 -0.29
CA GLU A 171 13.77 2.95 -1.18
C GLU A 171 12.64 2.68 -2.18
N ARG A 172 11.41 2.99 -1.79
CA ARG A 172 10.23 2.63 -2.59
C ARG A 172 9.08 3.62 -2.42
N VAL A 173 8.40 3.87 -3.53
CA VAL A 173 7.14 4.62 -3.59
C VAL A 173 6.08 3.76 -4.25
N LEU A 174 4.85 3.77 -3.69
CA LEU A 174 3.73 3.04 -4.26
C LEU A 174 2.57 3.99 -4.56
N ALA A 175 1.81 3.72 -5.61
CA ALA A 175 0.59 4.47 -5.92
C ALA A 175 -0.58 3.54 -6.25
N ASP A 176 -1.78 3.90 -5.78
CA ASP A 176 -3.05 3.22 -6.10
C ASP A 176 -4.18 4.24 -6.15
N GLY A 177 -5.20 3.96 -6.97
CA GLY A 177 -6.46 4.71 -6.96
C GLY A 177 -7.47 4.14 -5.96
N GLU A 178 -8.53 4.89 -5.69
CA GLU A 178 -9.62 4.44 -4.82
C GLU A 178 -10.44 3.30 -5.43
N ASN A 179 -10.94 2.46 -4.55
CA ASN A 179 -11.72 1.28 -4.92
C ASN A 179 -13.13 1.34 -4.34
N TYR A 180 -14.06 0.60 -4.95
CA TYR A 180 -15.46 0.46 -4.57
C TYR A 180 -16.33 1.67 -4.93
N ASP A 181 -17.44 1.88 -4.24
CA ASP A 181 -18.44 2.89 -4.62
C ASP A 181 -18.05 4.29 -4.15
N GLY A 182 -18.50 5.30 -4.88
CA GLY A 182 -18.29 6.71 -4.56
C GLY A 182 -16.87 7.22 -4.73
N THR A 183 -15.98 6.43 -5.33
CA THR A 183 -14.55 6.72 -5.42
C THR A 183 -14.23 7.91 -6.32
N ARG A 184 -13.20 8.66 -5.90
CA ARG A 184 -12.61 9.77 -6.66
C ARG A 184 -11.72 9.22 -7.78
N PRO A 185 -11.58 9.95 -8.89
CA PRO A 185 -10.75 9.48 -9.99
C PRO A 185 -9.25 9.54 -9.66
N CYS A 186 -8.52 8.52 -10.09
CA CYS A 186 -7.08 8.55 -10.23
C CYS A 186 -6.72 9.06 -11.64
N ARG A 187 -5.75 9.94 -11.79
CA ARG A 187 -5.33 10.49 -13.09
C ARG A 187 -3.99 9.92 -13.52
N TYR A 188 -3.91 9.59 -14.80
CA TYR A 188 -2.67 9.09 -15.40
C TYR A 188 -1.51 10.07 -15.22
N GLU A 189 -1.78 11.37 -15.39
CA GLU A 189 -0.80 12.43 -15.30
C GLU A 189 -0.15 12.48 -13.91
N TRP A 190 -0.92 12.26 -12.83
CA TRP A 190 -0.39 12.21 -11.47
C TRP A 190 0.55 11.02 -11.24
N ILE A 191 0.15 9.84 -11.77
CA ILE A 191 0.97 8.62 -11.68
C ILE A 191 2.24 8.78 -12.48
N LYS A 192 2.14 9.37 -13.70
CA LYS A 192 3.30 9.59 -14.55
C LYS A 192 4.27 10.60 -13.93
N SER A 193 3.78 11.70 -13.41
CA SER A 193 4.59 12.70 -12.70
C SER A 193 5.38 12.05 -11.56
N LEU A 194 4.72 11.26 -10.73
CA LEU A 194 5.37 10.56 -9.61
C LEU A 194 6.36 9.49 -10.08
N HIS A 195 6.04 8.76 -11.14
CA HIS A 195 6.98 7.83 -11.80
C HIS A 195 8.25 8.53 -12.24
N ASP A 196 8.12 9.66 -12.97
CA ASP A 196 9.26 10.41 -13.52
C ASP A 196 10.16 10.95 -12.40
N GLN A 197 9.57 11.41 -11.29
CA GLN A 197 10.30 11.84 -10.09
C GLN A 197 11.09 10.68 -9.46
N CYS A 198 10.47 9.51 -9.33
CA CYS A 198 11.11 8.31 -8.76
C CYS A 198 12.22 7.78 -9.67
N GLU A 199 11.99 7.75 -10.99
CA GLU A 199 13.01 7.36 -11.97
C GLU A 199 14.22 8.30 -11.91
N TYR A 200 13.98 9.61 -11.86
CA TYR A 200 15.05 10.61 -11.74
C TYR A 200 15.88 10.43 -10.46
N ALA A 201 15.20 10.13 -9.34
CA ALA A 201 15.84 9.90 -8.04
C ALA A 201 16.40 8.47 -7.87
N ASN A 202 16.23 7.59 -8.86
CA ASN A 202 16.56 6.15 -8.78
C ASN A 202 15.91 5.44 -7.59
N VAL A 203 14.65 5.78 -7.29
CA VAL A 203 13.82 5.17 -6.25
C VAL A 203 12.81 4.23 -6.88
N GLU A 204 12.61 3.03 -6.31
CA GLU A 204 11.64 2.06 -6.84
C GLU A 204 10.20 2.64 -6.80
N PHE A 205 9.50 2.54 -7.92
CA PHE A 205 8.10 2.98 -8.03
C PHE A 205 7.19 1.85 -8.49
N ASP A 206 6.13 1.60 -7.71
CA ASP A 206 5.11 0.61 -8.05
C ASP A 206 3.74 1.27 -8.24
N PHE A 207 3.24 1.27 -9.47
CA PHE A 207 1.84 1.57 -9.74
C PHE A 207 1.00 0.30 -9.54
N ILE A 208 0.38 0.14 -8.36
CA ILE A 208 -0.23 -1.10 -7.91
C ILE A 208 -1.70 -1.27 -8.32
N GLY A 209 -2.38 -0.17 -8.65
CA GLY A 209 -3.77 -0.24 -9.11
C GLY A 209 -4.32 1.09 -9.59
N THR A 210 -5.21 1.04 -10.57
CA THR A 210 -5.80 2.22 -11.20
C THR A 210 -6.95 2.83 -10.41
N GLY A 211 -7.46 2.12 -9.42
CA GLY A 211 -8.76 2.45 -8.82
C GLY A 211 -9.94 2.18 -9.77
N ASN A 212 -11.16 2.44 -9.29
CA ASN A 212 -12.38 2.23 -10.06
C ASN A 212 -12.55 3.21 -11.21
N ILE A 213 -12.10 4.46 -11.02
CA ILE A 213 -12.21 5.53 -12.02
C ILE A 213 -10.79 6.00 -12.35
N PHE A 214 -10.39 5.78 -13.60
CA PHE A 214 -9.08 6.22 -14.07
C PHE A 214 -9.26 7.19 -15.23
N ILE A 215 -8.59 8.34 -15.16
CA ILE A 215 -8.63 9.36 -16.22
C ILE A 215 -7.30 9.35 -16.96
N LYS A 216 -7.36 9.24 -18.29
CA LYS A 216 -6.21 9.38 -19.18
C LYS A 216 -6.64 10.11 -20.45
N ASP A 217 -5.84 11.06 -20.91
CA ASP A 217 -6.10 11.87 -22.10
C ASP A 217 -7.50 12.52 -22.07
N GLY A 218 -7.91 13.04 -20.90
CA GLY A 218 -9.22 13.64 -20.67
C GLY A 218 -10.40 12.66 -20.64
N LYS A 219 -10.18 11.37 -20.86
CA LYS A 219 -11.22 10.34 -20.89
C LYS A 219 -11.26 9.55 -19.58
N ALA A 220 -12.47 9.40 -19.01
CA ALA A 220 -12.67 8.60 -17.81
C ALA A 220 -12.98 7.12 -18.17
N TYR A 221 -12.27 6.22 -17.52
CA TYR A 221 -12.45 4.77 -17.64
C TYR A 221 -12.92 4.20 -16.31
N ARG A 222 -14.00 3.40 -16.35
CA ARG A 222 -14.43 2.61 -15.19
C ARG A 222 -13.79 1.23 -15.26
N ILE A 223 -12.91 0.94 -14.31
CA ILE A 223 -12.10 -0.28 -14.31
C ILE A 223 -12.56 -1.20 -13.18
N PRO A 224 -13.14 -2.36 -13.51
CA PRO A 224 -13.52 -3.34 -12.48
C PRO A 224 -12.31 -3.79 -11.65
N LYS A 225 -12.53 -4.05 -10.36
CA LYS A 225 -11.49 -4.43 -9.38
C LYS A 225 -10.54 -5.51 -9.89
N ALA A 226 -11.06 -6.52 -10.54
CA ALA A 226 -10.28 -7.64 -11.07
C ALA A 226 -9.23 -7.23 -12.13
N TYR A 227 -9.37 -6.06 -12.75
CA TYR A 227 -8.49 -5.59 -13.82
C TYR A 227 -7.57 -4.45 -13.41
N GLN A 228 -7.81 -3.79 -12.29
CA GLN A 228 -7.09 -2.57 -11.88
C GLN A 228 -5.58 -2.80 -11.79
N ARG A 229 -5.16 -3.86 -11.10
CA ARG A 229 -3.75 -4.21 -10.96
C ARG A 229 -3.10 -4.55 -12.31
N VAL A 230 -3.77 -5.34 -13.12
CA VAL A 230 -3.26 -5.73 -14.43
C VAL A 230 -3.10 -4.51 -15.35
N GLN A 231 -4.04 -3.58 -15.28
CA GLN A 231 -3.96 -2.35 -16.07
C GLN A 231 -2.85 -1.43 -15.58
N ALA A 232 -2.69 -1.28 -14.28
CA ALA A 232 -1.58 -0.53 -13.71
C ALA A 232 -0.23 -1.11 -14.16
N GLN A 233 -0.04 -2.42 -14.07
CA GLN A 233 1.17 -3.09 -14.54
C GLN A 233 1.41 -2.91 -16.05
N ARG A 234 0.34 -2.98 -16.87
CA ARG A 234 0.44 -2.76 -18.33
C ARG A 234 0.73 -1.33 -18.74
N SER A 235 0.55 -0.37 -17.85
CA SER A 235 0.89 1.03 -18.15
C SER A 235 2.38 1.23 -18.39
N GLY A 236 3.22 0.33 -17.87
CA GLY A 236 4.67 0.46 -17.92
C GLY A 236 5.23 1.51 -16.96
N LEU A 237 4.39 2.05 -16.05
CA LEU A 237 4.76 3.13 -15.14
C LEU A 237 5.41 2.64 -13.83
N SER A 238 5.69 1.34 -13.64
CA SER A 238 6.52 0.90 -12.52
C SER A 238 8.01 1.03 -12.88
N TYR A 239 8.84 1.44 -11.90
CA TYR A 239 10.28 1.60 -12.06
C TYR A 239 11.03 0.83 -10.94
N PRO A 240 12.11 0.08 -11.21
CA PRO A 240 12.55 -0.28 -12.57
C PRO A 240 11.47 -1.05 -13.33
N SER A 241 11.45 -0.91 -14.63
CA SER A 241 10.46 -1.58 -15.49
C SER A 241 10.50 -3.08 -15.25
N ARG A 242 9.47 -3.59 -14.60
CA ARG A 242 9.31 -5.04 -14.41
C ARG A 242 8.76 -5.62 -15.69
N ASN A 243 9.59 -6.34 -16.43
CA ASN A 243 9.15 -7.14 -17.57
C ASN A 243 8.33 -8.31 -17.03
N THR A 244 7.10 -8.03 -16.64
CA THR A 244 6.16 -9.07 -16.19
C THR A 244 5.48 -9.61 -17.42
N ASP A 245 5.69 -10.90 -17.71
CA ASP A 245 4.79 -11.69 -18.56
C ASP A 245 3.41 -11.71 -17.90
N ILE A 246 2.67 -10.63 -18.06
CA ILE A 246 1.32 -10.51 -17.53
C ILE A 246 0.45 -11.43 -18.37
N PRO A 247 -0.15 -12.49 -17.79
CA PRO A 247 -0.99 -13.39 -18.55
C PRO A 247 -2.10 -12.60 -19.22
N MET A 248 -2.27 -12.76 -20.53
CA MET A 248 -3.39 -12.15 -21.24
C MET A 248 -4.69 -12.60 -20.59
N GLN A 249 -5.56 -11.64 -20.28
CA GLN A 249 -6.91 -11.97 -19.82
C GLN A 249 -7.61 -12.87 -20.85
N PRO A 250 -8.44 -13.83 -20.43
CA PRO A 250 -9.11 -14.75 -21.36
C PRO A 250 -9.82 -14.04 -22.52
N LYS A 251 -10.45 -12.88 -22.24
CA LYS A 251 -11.09 -12.04 -23.26
C LYS A 251 -10.12 -11.44 -24.29
N CYS A 252 -8.87 -11.20 -23.90
CA CYS A 252 -7.86 -10.67 -24.81
C CYS A 252 -7.36 -11.70 -25.82
N ARG A 253 -7.50 -13.00 -25.56
CA ARG A 253 -7.14 -14.06 -26.50
C ARG A 253 -7.94 -14.01 -27.80
N PHE A 254 -9.17 -13.51 -27.75
CA PHE A 254 -10.08 -13.38 -28.85
C PHE A 254 -10.17 -11.95 -29.40
N CYS A 255 -9.46 -11.00 -28.81
CA CYS A 255 -9.50 -9.63 -29.29
C CYS A 255 -8.77 -9.47 -30.63
N LYS A 256 -9.45 -8.90 -31.61
CA LYS A 256 -8.88 -8.62 -32.93
C LYS A 256 -7.71 -7.65 -32.91
N ARG A 257 -7.62 -6.81 -31.87
CA ARG A 257 -6.58 -5.79 -31.66
C ARG A 257 -5.46 -6.23 -30.71
N LYS A 258 -5.39 -7.50 -30.32
CA LYS A 258 -4.45 -8.00 -29.31
C LYS A 258 -2.98 -7.61 -29.55
N ASN A 259 -2.56 -7.53 -30.82
CA ASN A 259 -1.18 -7.22 -31.21
C ASN A 259 -0.87 -5.71 -31.29
N SER A 260 -1.90 -4.86 -31.26
CA SER A 260 -1.79 -3.39 -31.30
C SER A 260 -2.41 -2.75 -30.06
N CYS A 261 -2.61 -3.53 -29.01
CA CYS A 261 -3.34 -3.11 -27.82
C CYS A 261 -2.43 -2.37 -26.87
N ASN A 262 -2.50 -1.05 -26.89
CA ASN A 262 -1.81 -0.16 -25.94
C ASN A 262 -2.69 0.08 -24.70
N GLY A 263 -3.26 -1.00 -24.11
CA GLY A 263 -4.07 -0.88 -22.92
C GLY A 263 -5.54 -0.52 -23.16
N CYS A 264 -6.08 -0.71 -24.38
CA CYS A 264 -7.49 -0.49 -24.69
C CYS A 264 -8.41 -1.49 -23.97
N ASN A 265 -7.86 -2.54 -23.39
CA ASN A 265 -8.55 -3.59 -22.63
C ASN A 265 -9.13 -3.12 -21.30
N TRP A 266 -9.05 -1.88 -21.05
CA TRP A 266 -9.60 -1.22 -19.90
C TRP A 266 -11.07 -1.51 -19.69
N CYS A 267 -11.80 -1.57 -20.74
CA CYS A 267 -13.26 -1.64 -20.67
C CYS A 267 -13.82 -3.06 -20.75
N GLY A 268 -13.01 -4.07 -21.09
CA GLY A 268 -13.57 -5.36 -21.46
C GLY A 268 -14.53 -5.27 -22.67
N LYS A 269 -14.52 -4.15 -23.36
CA LYS A 269 -15.26 -3.87 -24.61
C LYS A 269 -14.26 -3.93 -25.74
N CYS A 270 -13.77 -5.10 -26.02
CA CYS A 270 -13.23 -5.41 -27.33
C CYS A 270 -14.39 -6.02 -28.10
N ASP A 271 -15.16 -5.19 -28.76
CA ASP A 271 -16.05 -5.64 -29.83
C ASP A 271 -15.22 -6.07 -31.03
#